data_98b61cced234e99391fdad1ff8b7976f
#
_entry.id   98b61cced234e99391fdad1ff8b7976f
#
_cell.length_a   1.000
_cell.length_b   1.000
_cell.length_c   1.000
_cell.angle_alpha   90.00
_cell.angle_beta   90.00
_cell.angle_gamma   90.00
#
_symmetry.space_group_name_H-M   'P 1'
#
loop_
_entity.id
_entity.type
_entity.pdbx_description
1 polymer ?
#
loop_
_entity_poly.entity_id
_entity_poly.type
_entity_poly.pdbx_seq_one_letter_code
_entity_poly.pdbx_strand_id
1 'polypeptide(L)'
;MSKEVIKNTPIGEIRISKFKNYGYLVYIKCIDTYKDFKSLSILERFINATKGLKPYQICCKHRKVSNCTKCCRYDTCTLKDIS
;
A
#
# COMPACT_ATOMS: atom_id res chain seq x y z
N MET A 1 0.10 23.66 0.78
CA MET A 1 -0.74 22.64 1.46
C MET A 1 -1.08 21.53 0.48
N SER A 2 -0.85 20.32 0.88
CA SER A 2 -1.21 19.17 0.07
C SER A 2 -2.71 18.89 0.24
N LYS A 3 -3.39 18.61 -0.87
CA LYS A 3 -4.77 18.15 -0.83
C LYS A 3 -4.77 16.64 -0.74
N GLU A 4 -5.44 16.12 0.27
CA GLU A 4 -5.63 14.69 0.42
C GLU A 4 -6.90 14.26 -0.28
N VAL A 5 -6.80 13.23 -1.13
CA VAL A 5 -7.94 12.65 -1.83
C VAL A 5 -8.14 11.23 -1.32
N ILE A 6 -9.35 10.94 -0.87
CA ILE A 6 -9.70 9.59 -0.41
C ILE A 6 -10.36 8.85 -1.57
N LYS A 7 -9.84 7.67 -1.89
CA LYS A 7 -10.36 6.83 -2.95
C LYS A 7 -10.68 5.44 -2.44
N ASN A 8 -11.79 4.88 -2.91
CA ASN A 8 -12.10 3.47 -2.68
C ASN A 8 -11.59 2.65 -3.86
N THR A 9 -10.79 1.65 -3.57
CA THR A 9 -10.16 0.80 -4.59
C THR A 9 -10.44 -0.67 -4.31
N PRO A 10 -10.16 -1.58 -5.26
CA PRO A 10 -10.30 -3.01 -4.99
C PRO A 10 -9.48 -3.52 -3.81
N ILE A 11 -8.45 -2.79 -3.39
CA ILE A 11 -7.65 -3.15 -2.21
C ILE A 11 -8.09 -2.38 -0.95
N GLY A 12 -9.22 -1.65 -1.02
CA GLY A 12 -9.74 -0.88 0.09
C GLY A 12 -9.52 0.61 -0.07
N GLU A 13 -9.74 1.35 1.01
CA GLU A 13 -9.58 2.81 1.00
C GLU A 13 -8.10 3.19 0.94
N ILE A 14 -7.81 4.16 0.09
CA ILE A 14 -6.48 4.78 0.04
C ILE A 14 -6.63 6.29 0.16
N ARG A 15 -5.58 6.95 0.66
CA ARG A 15 -5.52 8.41 0.77
C ARG A 15 -4.33 8.90 -0.02
N ILE A 16 -4.57 9.75 -1.00
CA ILE A 16 -3.54 10.24 -1.91
C ILE A 16 -3.24 11.70 -1.56
N SER A 17 -1.99 11.98 -1.24
CA SER A 17 -1.50 13.34 -1.00
C SER A 17 -0.50 13.68 -2.10
N LYS A 18 -0.72 14.81 -2.79
CA LYS A 18 0.16 15.26 -3.84
C LYS A 18 1.23 16.20 -3.28
N PHE A 19 2.49 15.92 -3.58
CA PHE A 19 3.62 16.77 -3.21
C PHE A 19 4.27 17.35 -4.45
N LYS A 20 4.60 18.64 -4.38
CA LYS A 20 5.03 19.43 -5.52
C LYS A 20 6.27 18.87 -6.23
N ASN A 21 7.22 18.30 -5.49
CA ASN A 21 8.49 17.83 -6.03
C ASN A 21 8.73 16.33 -5.91
N TYR A 22 7.80 15.60 -5.29
CA TYR A 22 8.01 14.20 -4.94
C TYR A 22 7.00 13.24 -5.56
N GLY A 23 6.00 13.78 -6.26
CA GLY A 23 4.92 12.98 -6.79
C GLY A 23 3.79 12.82 -5.77
N TYR A 24 3.47 11.58 -5.42
CA TYR A 24 2.31 11.30 -4.57
C TYR A 24 2.72 10.43 -3.38
N LEU A 25 2.25 10.80 -2.20
CA LEU A 25 2.34 9.95 -1.02
C LEU A 25 0.96 9.32 -0.82
N VAL A 26 0.91 8.00 -0.78
CA VAL A 26 -0.35 7.27 -0.67
C VAL A 26 -0.36 6.46 0.62
N TYR A 27 -1.39 6.70 1.44
CA TYR A 27 -1.64 5.89 2.60
C TYR A 27 -2.55 4.72 2.21
N ILE A 28 -2.08 3.50 2.42
CA ILE A 28 -2.83 2.29 2.09
C ILE A 28 -3.40 1.73 3.38
N LYS A 29 -4.69 1.96 3.58
CA LYS A 29 -5.36 1.65 4.85
C LYS A 29 -5.31 0.18 5.22
N CYS A 30 -5.45 -0.71 4.25
CA CYS A 30 -5.50 -2.14 4.52
C CYS A 30 -4.20 -2.70 5.10
N ILE A 31 -3.07 -2.05 4.87
CA ILE A 31 -1.78 -2.45 5.42
C ILE A 31 -1.19 -1.39 6.36
N ASP A 32 -1.95 -0.32 6.63
CA ASP A 32 -1.57 0.78 7.53
C ASP A 32 -0.15 1.29 7.22
N THR A 33 0.10 1.58 5.95
CA THR A 33 1.45 1.95 5.49
C THR A 33 1.36 3.01 4.41
N TYR A 34 2.34 3.93 4.39
CA TYR A 34 2.50 4.91 3.33
C TYR A 34 3.44 4.39 2.26
N LYS A 35 3.18 4.74 1.01
CA LYS A 35 4.04 4.41 -0.11
C LYS A 35 4.10 5.59 -1.07
N ASP A 36 5.32 5.88 -1.58
CA ASP A 36 5.54 6.94 -2.56
C ASP A 36 5.30 6.42 -3.97
N PHE A 37 4.63 7.22 -4.78
CA PHE A 37 4.45 6.95 -6.21
C PHE A 37 4.82 8.18 -7.00
N LYS A 38 5.58 7.99 -8.06
CA LYS A 38 5.99 9.11 -8.93
C LYS A 38 4.86 9.61 -9.83
N SER A 39 3.90 8.74 -10.13
CA SER A 39 2.75 9.09 -10.96
C SER A 39 1.53 8.26 -10.58
N LEU A 40 0.35 8.74 -11.01
CA LEU A 40 -0.89 8.00 -10.81
C LEU A 40 -0.92 6.69 -11.60
N SER A 41 -0.24 6.64 -12.75
CA SER A 41 -0.14 5.42 -13.53
C SER A 41 0.55 4.30 -12.75
N ILE A 42 1.61 4.64 -12.03
CA ILE A 42 2.32 3.67 -11.18
C ILE A 42 1.41 3.20 -10.05
N LEU A 43 0.64 4.12 -9.45
CA LEU A 43 -0.32 3.77 -8.41
C LEU A 43 -1.38 2.79 -8.95
N GLU A 44 -1.91 3.06 -10.13
CA GLU A 44 -2.89 2.17 -10.75
C GLU A 44 -2.32 0.78 -11.02
N ARG A 45 -1.08 0.71 -11.49
CA ARG A 45 -0.39 -0.57 -11.69
C ARG A 45 -0.25 -1.34 -10.40
N PHE A 46 0.10 -0.64 -9.32
CA PHE A 46 0.20 -1.26 -8.01
C PHE A 46 -1.14 -1.83 -7.55
N ILE A 47 -2.21 -1.05 -7.69
CA ILE A 47 -3.56 -1.48 -7.32
C ILE A 47 -3.98 -2.70 -8.15
N ASN A 48 -3.77 -2.67 -9.45
CA ASN A 48 -4.12 -3.78 -10.33
C ASN A 48 -3.31 -5.03 -10.02
N ALA A 49 -2.05 -4.88 -9.62
CA ALA A 49 -1.19 -6.00 -9.28
C ALA A 49 -1.55 -6.62 -7.93
N THR A 50 -2.20 -5.84 -7.06
CA THR A 50 -2.51 -6.29 -5.69
C THR A 50 -4.00 -6.57 -5.47
N LYS A 51 -4.86 -6.22 -6.41
CA LYS A 51 -6.29 -6.51 -6.26
C LYS A 51 -6.52 -8.01 -6.12
N GLY A 52 -7.41 -8.38 -5.22
CA GLY A 52 -7.69 -9.79 -4.94
C GLY A 52 -6.72 -10.44 -3.97
N LEU A 53 -5.63 -9.76 -3.61
CA LEU A 53 -4.70 -10.26 -2.62
C LEU A 53 -5.18 -9.92 -1.21
N LYS A 54 -4.77 -10.74 -0.24
CA LYS A 54 -5.02 -10.46 1.17
C LYS A 54 -4.10 -9.34 1.66
N PRO A 55 -4.47 -8.62 2.74
CA PRO A 55 -3.63 -7.52 3.24
C PRO A 55 -2.17 -7.90 3.48
N TYR A 56 -1.90 -9.06 4.07
CA TYR A 56 -0.51 -9.46 4.32
C TYR A 56 0.26 -9.69 3.02
N GLN A 57 -0.40 -10.16 1.96
CA GLN A 57 0.24 -10.35 0.64
C GLN A 57 0.58 -9.02 -0.01
N ILE A 58 -0.28 -8.03 0.15
CA ILE A 58 -0.02 -6.67 -0.33
C ILE A 58 1.17 -6.08 0.40
N CYS A 59 1.23 -6.27 1.71
CA CYS A 59 2.33 -5.81 2.54
C CYS A 59 3.65 -6.44 2.13
N CYS A 60 3.67 -7.75 1.89
CA CYS A 60 4.87 -8.45 1.43
C CYS A 60 5.36 -7.90 0.10
N LYS A 61 4.44 -7.64 -0.83
CA LYS A 61 4.79 -7.09 -2.13
C LYS A 61 5.36 -5.69 -2.00
N HIS A 62 4.79 -4.87 -1.14
CA HIS A 62 5.28 -3.52 -0.87
C HIS A 62 6.70 -3.56 -0.27
N ARG A 63 6.98 -4.51 0.61
CA ARG A 63 8.28 -4.66 1.27
C ARG A 63 9.29 -5.49 0.46
N LYS A 64 8.87 -5.99 -0.70
CA LYS A 64 9.70 -6.81 -1.59
C LYS A 64 10.24 -8.08 -0.93
N VAL A 65 9.42 -8.69 -0.08
CA VAL A 65 9.74 -10.00 0.52
C VAL A 65 8.83 -11.07 -0.09
N SER A 66 9.29 -12.31 -0.13
CA SER A 66 8.56 -13.39 -0.79
C SER A 66 7.33 -13.86 0.00
N ASN A 67 7.37 -13.76 1.33
CA ASN A 67 6.23 -14.06 2.19
C ASN A 67 6.45 -13.44 3.57
N CYS A 68 5.41 -13.50 4.42
CA CYS A 68 5.46 -12.88 5.74
C CYS A 68 6.52 -13.46 6.65
N THR A 69 6.82 -14.75 6.53
CA THR A 69 7.81 -15.39 7.40
C THR A 69 9.22 -14.86 7.20
N LYS A 70 9.47 -14.28 6.01
CA LYS A 70 10.76 -13.66 5.69
C LYS A 70 10.81 -12.18 6.00
N CYS A 71 9.70 -11.60 6.45
CA CYS A 71 9.62 -10.19 6.81
C CYS A 71 10.23 -9.99 8.20
N CYS A 72 11.06 -8.96 8.35
CA CYS A 72 11.68 -8.64 9.64
C CYS A 72 10.66 -8.26 10.73
N ARG A 73 9.44 -7.92 10.33
CA ARG A 73 8.37 -7.55 11.25
C ARG A 73 7.34 -8.66 11.45
N TYR A 74 7.68 -9.88 11.05
CA TYR A 74 6.72 -10.99 11.11
C TYR A 74 6.11 -11.18 12.50
N ASP A 75 6.93 -11.13 13.55
CA ASP A 75 6.48 -11.37 14.91
C ASP A 75 5.52 -10.31 15.43
N THR A 76 5.63 -9.08 14.92
CA THR A 76 4.82 -7.96 15.36
C THR A 76 3.73 -7.58 14.35
N CYS A 77 3.70 -8.24 13.21
CA CYS A 77 2.76 -7.91 12.14
C CYS A 77 1.38 -8.49 12.43
N THR A 78 0.38 -7.62 12.64
CA THR A 78 -0.99 -8.05 12.87
C THR A 78 -1.69 -8.53 11.60
N LEU A 79 -1.17 -8.14 10.43
CA LEU A 79 -1.79 -8.51 9.15
C LEU A 79 -1.74 -10.02 8.88
N LYS A 80 -0.75 -10.72 9.42
CA LYS A 80 -0.63 -12.17 9.25
C LYS A 80 -1.81 -12.92 9.86
N ASP A 81 -2.49 -12.33 10.83
CA ASP A 81 -3.62 -12.95 11.53
C ASP A 81 -4.96 -12.68 10.83
N ILE A 82 -4.97 -11.84 9.80
CA ILE A 82 -6.18 -11.45 9.09
C ILE A 82 -6.44 -12.35 7.87
N SER A 83 -5.52 -13.19 7.53
CA SER A 83 -5.58 -14.04 6.33
C SER A 83 -6.79 -14.98 6.28
#